data_b02e8e9edd2fbceb6f797de0a867777f
#
_entry.id   b02e8e9edd2fbceb6f797de0a867777f
#
_cell.length_a   1.000
_cell.length_b   1.000
_cell.length_c   1.000
_cell.angle_alpha   90.00
_cell.angle_beta   90.00
_cell.angle_gamma   90.00
#
_symmetry.space_group_name_H-M   'P 1'
#
loop_
_entity.id
_entity.type
_entity.pdbx_description
1 polymer ?
#
loop_
_entity_poly.entity_id
_entity_poly.type
_entity_poly.pdbx_seq_one_letter_code
_entity_poly.pdbx_strand_id
1 'polypeptide(L)'
;NIILQDKTGIMDGKIWDPNSLGIDDFDALDYIDVVGDVTSFAGAMQLNIKRVRKAAEDEYDPADYLPVSENSTDDMYSQLKAFIGSVENTYLSALLKKLFIEDEEFIKAFEGHSAAKTVHHGFIGGLMEHTLGVTRLCDYMSKAYPVINRDLLITASLLHDIGKTKELSSFPLNDYTDEGQLLGHIYIGAQMISDLAGQI
;
A
#
# COMPACT_ATOMS: atom_id res chain seq x y z
N ASN A 1 -8.49 -22.88 -14.42
CA ASN A 1 -8.62 -22.68 -12.98
C ASN A 1 -8.22 -21.25 -12.65
N ILE A 2 -8.95 -20.60 -11.80
CA ILE A 2 -8.65 -19.26 -11.29
C ILE A 2 -8.78 -19.26 -9.76
N ILE A 3 -8.18 -18.28 -9.11
CA ILE A 3 -8.36 -18.00 -7.69
C ILE A 3 -9.19 -16.72 -7.61
N LEU A 4 -10.34 -16.79 -6.95
CA LEU A 4 -11.20 -15.65 -6.64
C LEU A 4 -10.89 -15.18 -5.23
N GLN A 5 -10.80 -13.86 -5.05
CA GLN A 5 -10.53 -13.24 -3.74
C GLN A 5 -11.40 -12.01 -3.56
N ASP A 6 -11.93 -11.84 -2.34
CA ASP A 6 -12.52 -10.60 -1.84
C ASP A 6 -12.08 -10.36 -0.38
N LYS A 7 -12.61 -9.33 0.28
CA LYS A 7 -12.29 -9.04 1.69
C LYS A 7 -12.72 -10.13 2.67
N THR A 8 -13.57 -11.09 2.26
CA THR A 8 -14.06 -12.17 3.12
C THR A 8 -13.23 -13.44 3.02
N GLY A 9 -12.47 -13.60 1.94
CA GLY A 9 -11.62 -14.77 1.76
C GLY A 9 -11.27 -15.11 0.31
N ILE A 10 -10.81 -16.33 0.13
CA ILE A 10 -10.33 -16.88 -1.14
C ILE A 10 -11.13 -18.13 -1.49
N MET A 11 -11.49 -18.30 -2.76
CA MET A 11 -12.19 -19.46 -3.28
C MET A 11 -11.63 -19.92 -4.62
N ASP A 12 -11.48 -21.22 -4.83
CA ASP A 12 -11.14 -21.76 -6.14
C ASP A 12 -12.32 -21.63 -7.10
N GLY A 13 -12.04 -21.08 -8.30
CA GLY A 13 -12.97 -20.99 -9.42
C GLY A 13 -12.57 -21.92 -10.57
N LYS A 14 -13.55 -22.57 -11.16
CA LYS A 14 -13.37 -23.45 -12.35
C LYS A 14 -14.24 -23.02 -13.51
N ILE A 15 -13.61 -22.77 -14.64
CA ILE A 15 -14.25 -22.59 -15.93
C ILE A 15 -13.98 -23.86 -16.74
N TRP A 16 -15.02 -24.65 -16.99
CA TRP A 16 -14.90 -25.94 -17.68
C TRP A 16 -14.82 -25.78 -19.20
N ASP A 17 -15.52 -24.78 -19.73
CA ASP A 17 -15.51 -24.44 -21.16
C ASP A 17 -15.23 -22.95 -21.32
N PRO A 18 -13.94 -22.56 -21.45
CA PRO A 18 -13.54 -21.17 -21.56
C PRO A 18 -13.99 -20.49 -22.87
N ASN A 19 -14.44 -21.26 -23.87
CA ASN A 19 -14.94 -20.71 -25.14
C ASN A 19 -16.48 -20.63 -25.18
N SER A 20 -17.17 -20.93 -24.07
CA SER A 20 -18.64 -20.88 -24.04
C SER A 20 -19.16 -19.45 -24.01
N LEU A 21 -20.37 -19.28 -24.57
CA LEU A 21 -21.08 -18.01 -24.54
C LEU A 21 -21.31 -17.59 -23.06
N GLY A 22 -20.82 -16.41 -22.70
CA GLY A 22 -20.93 -15.86 -21.34
C GLY A 22 -19.63 -15.95 -20.54
N ILE A 23 -18.56 -16.44 -21.13
CA ILE A 23 -17.19 -16.30 -20.60
C ILE A 23 -16.49 -15.24 -21.43
N ASP A 24 -16.36 -14.04 -20.88
CA ASP A 24 -15.64 -12.92 -21.48
C ASP A 24 -14.15 -13.00 -21.15
N ASP A 25 -13.32 -12.30 -21.91
CA ASP A 25 -11.88 -12.21 -21.66
C ASP A 25 -11.62 -11.35 -20.42
N PHE A 26 -10.72 -11.82 -19.57
CA PHE A 26 -10.21 -11.09 -18.40
C PHE A 26 -8.77 -11.54 -18.09
N ASP A 27 -8.03 -10.66 -17.45
CA ASP A 27 -6.66 -10.92 -17.01
C ASP A 27 -6.60 -11.20 -15.50
N ALA A 28 -5.44 -11.69 -15.06
CA ALA A 28 -5.17 -11.81 -13.63
C ALA A 28 -5.23 -10.42 -12.96
N LEU A 29 -5.84 -10.35 -11.78
CA LEU A 29 -6.05 -9.12 -11.00
C LEU A 29 -7.16 -8.19 -11.52
N ASP A 30 -7.87 -8.58 -12.56
CA ASP A 30 -9.11 -7.88 -12.94
C ASP A 30 -10.21 -8.11 -11.89
N TYR A 31 -11.02 -7.07 -11.68
CA TYR A 31 -12.31 -7.21 -10.98
C TYR A 31 -13.31 -7.80 -11.95
N ILE A 32 -13.93 -8.90 -11.53
CA ILE A 32 -14.82 -9.66 -12.40
C ILE A 32 -16.15 -9.97 -11.70
N ASP A 33 -17.24 -9.92 -12.47
CA ASP A 33 -18.51 -10.49 -12.07
C ASP A 33 -18.57 -11.96 -12.46
N VAL A 34 -18.89 -12.82 -11.51
CA VAL A 34 -18.99 -14.26 -11.74
C VAL A 34 -20.37 -14.81 -11.38
N VAL A 35 -20.89 -15.69 -12.18
CA VAL A 35 -22.10 -16.47 -11.90
C VAL A 35 -21.78 -17.95 -12.04
N GLY A 36 -22.08 -18.73 -11.02
CA GLY A 36 -21.78 -20.16 -11.01
C GLY A 36 -22.44 -20.90 -9.86
N ASP A 37 -22.15 -22.18 -9.77
CA ASP A 37 -22.65 -23.06 -8.72
C ASP A 37 -21.51 -23.38 -7.73
N VAL A 38 -21.76 -23.18 -6.45
CA VAL A 38 -20.83 -23.59 -5.41
C VAL A 38 -20.94 -25.09 -5.22
N THR A 39 -19.82 -25.80 -5.29
CA THR A 39 -19.73 -27.24 -5.09
C THR A 39 -18.61 -27.59 -4.11
N SER A 40 -18.68 -28.77 -3.52
CA SER A 40 -17.58 -29.30 -2.70
C SER A 40 -16.80 -30.35 -3.50
N PHE A 41 -15.48 -30.20 -3.55
CA PHE A 41 -14.58 -31.16 -4.14
C PHE A 41 -13.40 -31.45 -3.22
N ALA A 42 -13.18 -32.71 -2.89
CA ALA A 42 -12.12 -33.17 -1.97
C ALA A 42 -12.11 -32.43 -0.61
N GLY A 43 -13.30 -32.01 -0.14
CA GLY A 43 -13.46 -31.32 1.15
C GLY A 43 -13.27 -29.80 1.08
N ALA A 44 -12.92 -29.24 -0.06
CA ALA A 44 -12.83 -27.79 -0.28
C ALA A 44 -14.03 -27.29 -1.10
N MET A 45 -14.46 -26.06 -0.82
CA MET A 45 -15.50 -25.39 -1.62
C MET A 45 -14.87 -24.79 -2.88
N GLN A 46 -15.56 -24.95 -4.00
CA GLN A 46 -15.15 -24.33 -5.28
C GLN A 46 -16.37 -23.76 -6.02
N LEU A 47 -16.15 -22.72 -6.82
CA LEU A 47 -17.18 -22.15 -7.69
C LEU A 47 -17.02 -22.68 -9.12
N ASN A 48 -18.03 -23.42 -9.61
CA ASN A 48 -18.10 -23.78 -11.03
C ASN A 48 -18.71 -22.61 -11.80
N ILE A 49 -17.86 -21.84 -12.49
CA ILE A 49 -18.22 -20.61 -13.16
C ILE A 49 -18.92 -20.92 -14.47
N LYS A 50 -20.10 -20.33 -14.66
CA LYS A 50 -20.93 -20.43 -15.88
C LYS A 50 -20.88 -19.15 -16.71
N ARG A 51 -20.70 -18.03 -16.04
CA ARG A 51 -20.52 -16.71 -16.68
C ARG A 51 -19.47 -15.93 -15.93
N VAL A 52 -18.69 -15.17 -16.68
CA VAL A 52 -17.74 -14.19 -16.16
C VAL A 52 -17.69 -13.02 -17.12
N ARG A 53 -17.65 -11.83 -16.58
CA ARG A 53 -17.33 -10.61 -17.32
C ARG A 53 -16.40 -9.73 -16.47
N LYS A 54 -15.63 -8.89 -17.12
CA LYS A 54 -14.86 -7.86 -16.44
C LYS A 54 -15.83 -6.79 -15.92
N ALA A 55 -15.67 -6.39 -14.66
CA ALA A 55 -16.43 -5.29 -14.06
C ALA A 55 -15.91 -3.94 -14.56
N ALA A 56 -16.82 -2.97 -14.78
CA ALA A 56 -16.43 -1.60 -15.08
C ALA A 56 -15.95 -0.89 -13.79
N GLU A 57 -15.16 0.19 -13.93
CA GLU A 57 -14.54 0.89 -12.79
C GLU A 57 -15.55 1.48 -11.78
N ASP A 58 -16.78 1.72 -12.21
CA ASP A 58 -17.87 2.24 -11.37
C ASP A 58 -18.76 1.15 -10.76
N GLU A 59 -18.51 -0.11 -11.03
CA GLU A 59 -19.32 -1.25 -10.57
C GLU A 59 -18.79 -1.89 -9.27
N TYR A 60 -17.59 -1.51 -8.80
CA TYR A 60 -17.00 -2.09 -7.59
C TYR A 60 -16.30 -1.03 -6.74
N ASP A 61 -16.21 -1.30 -5.45
CA ASP A 61 -15.36 -0.56 -4.51
C ASP A 61 -14.12 -1.43 -4.18
N PRO A 62 -12.89 -0.99 -4.51
CA PRO A 62 -11.69 -1.73 -4.17
C PRO A 62 -11.58 -2.12 -2.69
N ALA A 63 -12.16 -1.34 -1.77
CA ALA A 63 -12.20 -1.63 -0.34
C ALA A 63 -13.01 -2.89 0.02
N ASP A 64 -13.86 -3.38 -0.90
CA ASP A 64 -14.59 -4.64 -0.71
C ASP A 64 -13.76 -5.87 -1.09
N TYR A 65 -12.62 -5.68 -1.75
CA TYR A 65 -11.78 -6.77 -2.26
C TYR A 65 -10.38 -6.77 -1.67
N LEU A 66 -9.90 -5.61 -1.23
CA LEU A 66 -8.55 -5.42 -0.71
C LEU A 66 -8.61 -4.99 0.76
N PRO A 67 -7.67 -5.43 1.59
CA PRO A 67 -7.56 -4.90 2.94
C PRO A 67 -7.19 -3.42 2.91
N VAL A 68 -7.93 -2.59 3.64
CA VAL A 68 -7.74 -1.13 3.75
C VAL A 68 -7.58 -0.75 5.22
N SER A 69 -6.81 0.29 5.50
CA SER A 69 -6.72 0.88 6.84
C SER A 69 -8.10 1.28 7.37
N GLU A 70 -8.37 1.01 8.63
CA GLU A 70 -9.56 1.52 9.32
C GLU A 70 -9.49 3.03 9.61
N ASN A 71 -8.29 3.61 9.52
CA ASN A 71 -8.06 5.03 9.73
C ASN A 71 -8.31 5.81 8.44
N SER A 72 -8.95 6.97 8.54
CA SER A 72 -9.18 7.87 7.41
C SER A 72 -7.84 8.34 6.82
N THR A 73 -7.66 8.22 5.50
CA THR A 73 -6.47 8.71 4.78
C THR A 73 -6.27 10.20 5.00
N ASP A 74 -7.35 11.00 4.95
CA ASP A 74 -7.30 12.46 5.17
C ASP A 74 -6.82 12.81 6.58
N ASP A 75 -7.30 12.06 7.59
CA ASP A 75 -6.90 12.28 8.99
C ASP A 75 -5.43 11.88 9.20
N MET A 76 -5.00 10.78 8.62
CA MET A 76 -3.60 10.34 8.67
C MET A 76 -2.67 11.35 7.97
N TYR A 77 -3.05 11.81 6.78
CA TYR A 77 -2.26 12.80 6.06
C TYR A 77 -2.21 14.16 6.78
N SER A 78 -3.30 14.56 7.43
CA SER A 78 -3.33 15.77 8.27
C SER A 78 -2.36 15.67 9.46
N GLN A 79 -2.28 14.52 10.10
CA GLN A 79 -1.31 14.27 11.19
C GLN A 79 0.13 14.27 10.67
N LEU A 80 0.39 13.67 9.50
CA LEU A 80 1.70 13.68 8.86
C LEU A 80 2.14 15.12 8.57
N LYS A 81 1.27 15.95 8.01
CA LYS A 81 1.53 17.38 7.79
C LYS A 81 1.84 18.14 9.09
N ALA A 82 1.14 17.79 10.18
CA ALA A 82 1.40 18.42 11.48
C ALA A 82 2.81 18.07 12.00
N PHE A 83 3.28 16.83 11.85
CA PHE A 83 4.65 16.46 12.19
C PHE A 83 5.68 17.18 11.32
N ILE A 84 5.48 17.25 10.02
CA ILE A 84 6.34 18.00 9.10
C ILE A 84 6.43 19.47 9.50
N GLY A 85 5.28 20.09 9.80
CA GLY A 85 5.21 21.48 10.24
C GLY A 85 5.87 21.75 11.60
N SER A 86 6.07 20.71 12.42
CA SER A 86 6.73 20.82 13.73
C SER A 86 8.26 20.74 13.68
N VAL A 87 8.85 20.46 12.51
CA VAL A 87 10.31 20.42 12.31
C VAL A 87 10.82 21.84 12.09
N GLU A 88 11.68 22.32 13.01
CA GLU A 88 12.21 23.69 13.01
C GLU A 88 13.45 23.85 12.14
N ASN A 89 14.25 22.78 11.97
CA ASN A 89 15.43 22.80 11.11
C ASN A 89 15.03 23.04 9.67
N THR A 90 15.52 24.11 9.07
CA THR A 90 15.11 24.58 7.73
C THR A 90 15.40 23.59 6.61
N TYR A 91 16.54 22.89 6.65
CA TYR A 91 16.93 21.91 5.63
C TYR A 91 16.09 20.63 5.74
N LEU A 92 15.89 20.13 6.96
CA LEU A 92 15.05 18.94 7.20
C LEU A 92 13.59 19.23 6.85
N SER A 93 13.08 20.42 7.22
CA SER A 93 11.74 20.86 6.86
C SER A 93 11.56 20.99 5.35
N ALA A 94 12.55 21.52 4.63
CA ALA A 94 12.52 21.63 3.17
C ALA A 94 12.50 20.25 2.49
N LEU A 95 13.33 19.32 2.96
CA LEU A 95 13.36 17.93 2.47
C LEU A 95 12.00 17.24 2.62
N LEU A 96 11.41 17.32 3.81
CA LEU A 96 10.11 16.72 4.08
C LEU A 96 8.99 17.36 3.24
N LYS A 97 8.98 18.67 3.12
CA LYS A 97 7.96 19.38 2.31
C LYS A 97 8.07 19.02 0.85
N LYS A 98 9.27 18.95 0.32
CA LYS A 98 9.49 18.59 -1.08
C LYS A 98 8.92 17.22 -1.41
N LEU A 99 9.09 16.23 -0.53
CA LEU A 99 8.59 14.88 -0.73
C LEU A 99 7.10 14.72 -0.41
N PHE A 100 6.66 15.18 0.77
CA PHE A 100 5.33 14.87 1.29
C PHE A 100 4.27 15.96 1.06
N ILE A 101 4.65 17.12 0.47
CA ILE A 101 3.71 18.23 0.21
C ILE A 101 3.71 18.63 -1.25
N GLU A 102 4.89 18.62 -1.92
CA GLU A 102 5.06 19.16 -3.28
C GLU A 102 5.05 18.06 -4.35
N ASP A 103 5.44 16.85 -4.02
CA ASP A 103 5.47 15.70 -4.95
C ASP A 103 4.14 14.93 -4.90
N GLU A 104 3.19 15.35 -5.75
CA GLU A 104 1.85 14.76 -5.82
C GLU A 104 1.88 13.27 -6.21
N GLU A 105 2.83 12.84 -7.05
CA GLU A 105 2.95 11.44 -7.45
C GLU A 105 3.41 10.57 -6.26
N PHE A 106 4.41 11.05 -5.53
CA PHE A 106 4.88 10.36 -4.32
C PHE A 106 3.79 10.30 -3.26
N ILE A 107 3.09 11.42 -3.00
CA ILE A 107 2.01 11.48 -2.00
C ILE A 107 0.95 10.43 -2.31
N LYS A 108 0.46 10.40 -3.55
CA LYS A 108 -0.55 9.43 -3.98
C LYS A 108 -0.07 7.98 -3.83
N ALA A 109 1.19 7.71 -4.21
CA ALA A 109 1.79 6.39 -4.03
C ALA A 109 1.88 6.02 -2.55
N PHE A 110 2.37 6.92 -1.69
CA PHE A 110 2.55 6.71 -0.27
C PHE A 110 1.23 6.48 0.49
N GLU A 111 0.19 7.24 0.14
CA GLU A 111 -1.16 7.10 0.72
C GLU A 111 -1.80 5.74 0.41
N GLY A 112 -1.59 5.22 -0.80
CA GLY A 112 -2.17 3.96 -1.24
C GLY A 112 -1.32 2.72 -0.92
N HIS A 113 -0.10 2.88 -0.40
CA HIS A 113 0.86 1.78 -0.29
C HIS A 113 0.73 0.99 1.01
N SER A 114 1.12 -0.30 0.93
CA SER A 114 1.29 -1.15 2.12
C SER A 114 2.66 -0.97 2.76
N ALA A 115 2.76 -1.27 4.05
CA ALA A 115 4.05 -1.36 4.73
C ALA A 115 4.73 -2.74 4.61
N ALA A 116 4.00 -3.76 4.12
CA ALA A 116 4.51 -5.11 3.97
C ALA A 116 3.67 -5.91 2.97
N LYS A 117 4.24 -6.99 2.42
CA LYS A 117 3.52 -7.89 1.50
C LYS A 117 2.31 -8.57 2.16
N THR A 118 2.43 -9.07 3.40
CA THR A 118 1.40 -9.92 4.03
C THR A 118 1.20 -9.72 5.54
N VAL A 119 2.13 -9.14 6.27
CA VAL A 119 2.10 -9.03 7.74
C VAL A 119 2.28 -7.57 8.14
N HIS A 120 1.67 -7.14 9.25
CA HIS A 120 1.81 -5.78 9.80
C HIS A 120 1.66 -4.65 8.76
N HIS A 121 0.46 -4.09 8.68
CA HIS A 121 0.12 -3.02 7.75
C HIS A 121 0.23 -3.41 6.24
N GLY A 122 -0.01 -4.69 5.92
CA GLY A 122 -0.09 -5.22 4.55
C GLY A 122 -1.42 -4.88 3.87
N PHE A 123 -1.87 -3.63 3.93
CA PHE A 123 -3.13 -3.14 3.41
C PHE A 123 -2.98 -1.73 2.82
N ILE A 124 -3.97 -1.29 2.05
CA ILE A 124 -3.99 0.07 1.48
C ILE A 124 -3.95 1.10 2.60
N GLY A 125 -3.03 2.06 2.53
CA GLY A 125 -2.79 3.05 3.58
C GLY A 125 -1.88 2.56 4.71
N GLY A 126 -1.47 1.30 4.67
CA GLY A 126 -0.66 0.68 5.72
C GLY A 126 0.71 1.33 5.92
N LEU A 127 1.34 1.79 4.83
CA LEU A 127 2.64 2.48 4.92
C LEU A 127 2.54 3.80 5.67
N MET A 128 1.51 4.60 5.40
CA MET A 128 1.29 5.86 6.10
C MET A 128 0.90 5.62 7.58
N GLU A 129 0.04 4.63 7.85
CA GLU A 129 -0.35 4.27 9.21
C GLU A 129 0.86 3.82 10.04
N HIS A 130 1.69 2.93 9.48
CA HIS A 130 2.94 2.49 10.09
C HIS A 130 3.87 3.66 10.38
N THR A 131 4.14 4.49 9.39
CA THR A 131 5.02 5.66 9.50
C THR A 131 4.55 6.61 10.59
N LEU A 132 3.25 6.89 10.68
CA LEU A 132 2.67 7.71 11.75
C LEU A 132 2.82 7.05 13.13
N GLY A 133 2.61 5.74 13.22
CA GLY A 133 2.81 5.00 14.46
C GLY A 133 4.24 5.13 15.00
N VAL A 134 5.23 4.92 14.14
CA VAL A 134 6.65 5.09 14.46
C VAL A 134 6.96 6.55 14.83
N THR A 135 6.44 7.51 14.06
CA THR A 135 6.70 8.94 14.30
C THR A 135 6.13 9.41 15.64
N ARG A 136 4.92 8.97 16.02
CA ARG A 136 4.34 9.28 17.35
C ARG A 136 5.21 8.73 18.48
N LEU A 137 5.72 7.50 18.35
CA LEU A 137 6.64 6.92 19.33
C LEU A 137 7.95 7.70 19.40
N CYS A 138 8.53 8.09 18.28
CA CYS A 138 9.72 8.92 18.18
C CYS A 138 9.52 10.31 18.83
N ASP A 139 8.37 10.94 18.61
CA ASP A 139 8.02 12.21 19.25
C ASP A 139 7.93 12.09 20.79
N TYR A 140 7.30 11.01 21.27
CA TYR A 140 7.28 10.72 22.70
C TYR A 140 8.69 10.53 23.27
N MET A 141 9.53 9.73 22.59
CA MET A 141 10.90 9.47 23.03
C MET A 141 11.76 10.74 23.07
N SER A 142 11.62 11.62 22.08
CA SER A 142 12.36 12.90 22.07
C SER A 142 11.99 13.82 23.23
N LYS A 143 10.74 13.77 23.68
CA LYS A 143 10.27 14.53 24.86
C LYS A 143 10.76 13.92 26.17
N ALA A 144 10.85 12.58 26.22
CA ALA A 144 11.32 11.86 27.40
C ALA A 144 12.85 11.95 27.57
N TYR A 145 13.59 12.09 26.49
CA TYR A 145 15.07 12.12 26.50
C TYR A 145 15.61 13.37 25.81
N PRO A 146 15.87 14.46 26.55
CA PRO A 146 16.30 15.76 25.99
C PRO A 146 17.62 15.74 25.21
N VAL A 147 18.40 14.68 25.33
CA VAL A 147 19.65 14.48 24.55
C VAL A 147 19.38 14.20 23.08
N ILE A 148 18.16 13.78 22.73
CA ILE A 148 17.76 13.42 21.38
C ILE A 148 17.46 14.70 20.57
N ASN A 149 18.07 14.82 19.40
CA ASN A 149 17.67 15.83 18.43
C ASN A 149 16.30 15.45 17.85
N ARG A 150 15.25 16.13 18.29
CA ARG A 150 13.87 15.84 17.90
C ARG A 150 13.65 15.97 16.39
N ASP A 151 14.16 17.03 15.79
CA ASP A 151 13.94 17.29 14.36
C ASP A 151 14.56 16.20 13.50
N LEU A 152 15.76 15.75 13.84
CA LEU A 152 16.41 14.66 13.16
C LEU A 152 15.66 13.34 13.36
N LEU A 153 15.18 13.05 14.58
CA LEU A 153 14.46 11.81 14.87
C LEU A 153 13.10 11.77 14.16
N ILE A 154 12.33 12.87 14.16
CA ILE A 154 11.06 12.95 13.43
C ILE A 154 11.29 12.83 11.91
N THR A 155 12.29 13.53 11.39
CA THR A 155 12.63 13.42 9.96
C THR A 155 13.01 11.99 9.59
N ALA A 156 13.86 11.33 10.37
CA ALA A 156 14.25 9.95 10.14
C ALA A 156 13.05 9.00 10.22
N SER A 157 12.13 9.19 11.18
CA SER A 157 10.94 8.36 11.32
C SER A 157 9.95 8.54 10.15
N LEU A 158 9.85 9.72 9.57
CA LEU A 158 9.02 9.96 8.39
C LEU A 158 9.62 9.37 7.11
N LEU A 159 10.95 9.31 7.02
CA LEU A 159 11.67 8.89 5.82
C LEU A 159 12.12 7.42 5.83
N HIS A 160 12.05 6.70 6.97
CA HIS A 160 12.70 5.39 7.12
C HIS A 160 12.22 4.33 6.12
N ASP A 161 10.95 4.39 5.75
CA ASP A 161 10.28 3.39 4.92
C ASP A 161 9.79 3.90 3.55
N ILE A 162 10.18 5.10 3.13
CA ILE A 162 9.73 5.68 1.84
C ILE A 162 10.11 4.81 0.64
N GLY A 163 11.22 4.08 0.73
CA GLY A 163 11.66 3.16 -0.31
C GLY A 163 10.70 2.01 -0.58
N LYS A 164 9.78 1.70 0.33
CA LYS A 164 8.74 0.69 0.13
C LYS A 164 7.80 1.02 -1.02
N THR A 165 7.62 2.30 -1.33
CA THR A 165 6.85 2.74 -2.51
C THR A 165 7.43 2.25 -3.85
N LYS A 166 8.68 1.79 -3.87
CA LYS A 166 9.34 1.17 -5.03
C LYS A 166 9.70 -0.30 -4.78
N GLU A 167 9.90 -0.70 -3.52
CA GLU A 167 10.19 -2.09 -3.15
C GLU A 167 9.03 -3.02 -3.47
N LEU A 168 7.81 -2.58 -3.21
CA LEU A 168 6.60 -3.33 -3.47
C LEU A 168 5.83 -2.69 -4.65
N SER A 169 5.16 -3.52 -5.43
CA SER A 169 4.20 -3.04 -6.42
C SER A 169 2.92 -2.55 -5.75
N SER A 170 2.18 -1.70 -6.45
CA SER A 170 0.87 -1.25 -5.97
C SER A 170 -0.12 -2.40 -5.86
N PHE A 171 -1.16 -2.21 -5.03
CA PHE A 171 -2.33 -3.10 -5.05
C PHE A 171 -2.97 -3.14 -6.45
N PRO A 172 -3.59 -4.27 -6.83
CA PRO A 172 -3.90 -5.45 -5.99
C PRO A 172 -2.76 -6.47 -5.86
N LEU A 173 -1.67 -6.36 -6.61
CA LEU A 173 -0.60 -7.36 -6.59
C LEU A 173 0.17 -7.37 -5.27
N ASN A 174 0.59 -6.19 -4.79
CA ASN A 174 1.35 -6.01 -3.54
C ASN A 174 2.52 -7.00 -3.39
N ASP A 175 3.31 -7.18 -4.43
CA ASP A 175 4.46 -8.08 -4.45
C ASP A 175 5.78 -7.32 -4.65
N TYR A 176 6.88 -7.97 -4.34
CA TYR A 176 8.20 -7.37 -4.56
C TYR A 176 8.44 -7.08 -6.04
N THR A 177 8.93 -5.88 -6.33
CA THR A 177 9.48 -5.51 -7.63
C THR A 177 10.88 -6.12 -7.81
N ASP A 178 11.39 -6.15 -9.05
CA ASP A 178 12.78 -6.57 -9.30
C ASP A 178 13.78 -5.70 -8.55
N GLU A 179 13.55 -4.38 -8.52
CA GLU A 179 14.37 -3.42 -7.77
C GLU A 179 14.28 -3.70 -6.26
N GLY A 180 13.08 -3.96 -5.76
CA GLY A 180 12.85 -4.31 -4.35
C GLY A 180 13.55 -5.58 -3.93
N GLN A 181 13.53 -6.62 -4.75
CA GLN A 181 14.23 -7.89 -4.50
C GLN A 181 15.74 -7.73 -4.48
N LEU A 182 16.31 -6.89 -5.33
CA LEU A 182 17.75 -6.73 -5.48
C LEU A 182 18.36 -5.74 -4.47
N LEU A 183 17.67 -4.64 -4.17
CA LEU A 183 18.21 -3.52 -3.40
C LEU A 183 17.58 -3.39 -2.02
N GLY A 184 16.28 -3.65 -1.90
CA GLY A 184 15.50 -3.45 -0.69
C GLY A 184 15.21 -1.98 -0.37
N HIS A 185 14.13 -1.74 0.38
CA HIS A 185 13.62 -0.38 0.66
C HIS A 185 14.60 0.55 1.37
N ILE A 186 15.53 0.01 2.19
CA ILE A 186 16.51 0.84 2.91
C ILE A 186 17.47 1.54 1.93
N TYR A 187 18.01 0.78 0.97
CA TYR A 187 18.90 1.36 -0.04
C TYR A 187 18.14 2.28 -0.99
N ILE A 188 16.98 1.86 -1.46
CA ILE A 188 16.11 2.64 -2.33
C ILE A 188 15.73 3.97 -1.64
N GLY A 189 15.30 3.92 -0.39
CA GLY A 189 14.96 5.11 0.40
C GLY A 189 16.15 6.05 0.61
N ALA A 190 17.34 5.50 0.90
CA ALA A 190 18.56 6.30 1.03
C ALA A 190 18.91 7.01 -0.29
N GLN A 191 18.75 6.35 -1.43
CA GLN A 191 18.97 6.96 -2.75
C GLN A 191 17.95 8.08 -3.02
N MET A 192 16.65 7.84 -2.73
CA MET A 192 15.61 8.86 -2.87
C MET A 192 15.92 10.12 -2.04
N ILE A 193 16.35 9.93 -0.79
CA ILE A 193 16.75 11.04 0.09
C ILE A 193 17.96 11.80 -0.48
N SER A 194 18.97 11.08 -0.98
CA SER A 194 20.17 11.66 -1.55
C SER A 194 19.86 12.53 -2.78
N ASP A 195 19.00 12.02 -3.67
CA ASP A 195 18.58 12.72 -4.88
C ASP A 195 17.80 14.00 -4.57
N LEU A 196 16.90 13.94 -3.55
CA LEU A 196 16.15 15.10 -3.08
C LEU A 196 17.05 16.13 -2.39
N ALA A 197 17.99 15.70 -1.54
CA ALA A 197 18.90 16.59 -0.83
C ALA A 197 19.81 17.37 -1.78
N GLY A 198 20.20 16.78 -2.92
CA GLY A 198 20.96 17.46 -3.96
C GLY A 198 20.20 18.61 -4.66
N GLN A 199 18.90 18.77 -4.40
CA GLN A 199 18.03 19.79 -5.01
C GLN A 199 17.63 20.90 -4.00
N ILE A 200 18.04 20.82 -2.74
CA ILE A 200 17.79 21.75 -1.64
C ILE A 200 19.06 22.55 -1.32
#